data_d507bce20dd1a5d079bfb59d742588ce
#
_entry.id   d507bce20dd1a5d079bfb59d742588ce
#
_cell.length_a   1.000
_cell.length_b   1.000
_cell.length_c   1.000
_cell.angle_alpha   90.00
_cell.angle_beta   90.00
_cell.angle_gamma   90.00
#
_symmetry.space_group_name_H-M   'P 1'
#
loop_
_entity.id
_entity.type
_entity.pdbx_description
1 polymer ?
#
loop_
_entity_poly.entity_id
_entity_poly.type
_entity_poly.pdbx_seq_one_letter_code
_entity_poly.pdbx_strand_id
1 'polypeptide(L)'
;MNKKNALLIYPEFATSFWSFKFTLQYLGKKSSMPPLGLLTLASLFPEDYTLRLVDMNVRPLTDDDLRWADLVCTSTMIVQRQSLEHVVTRAKRAGKPVVAGGPHPTSYWEDIADVDYFLLGEVEATFPRFLRDLEQGTAQHLYVPQEKPAITQTPLPRYDLINLRDYSSMLLQFSRGCPFDCEFCDITKLYGRVPRTKTNEQMLAEFELLYDLGWRGALFLVDDNFIGNRRDALRLLRALIAWQRDHHYPFNLCTEASMNLVEYEELMDAMVQAGFTSVFVGIETPTPAALIATKKKQNVRQNDPEYPLHAIHTLQGKGFEVMGGFILGLDGDTPEVFDLHIQFIQQAAIPMAMEGLLTVLKGTDLYYRMEREGRLRGDTTGNNLDTLLNFVPEMPEETLTAGYKRVLNTIYDHGLKNYFERCWTLCQNLDRSRAPKPMQTPLRSPEMLRFALASMKQLMSAQGPAYLQLLHRVITHYPNLLWEVFALAAKGYHLRKITEQVTAVDNFKRYLTREVDNLQAEIARRAQDGNKSIRAYVRDVVAHVRKEYRAIHKDFRHHIEDARKTFMNALGTSLKERHLSMPMRW
;
A
#
# COMPACT_ATOMS: atom_id res chain seq x y z
N MET A 1 36.71 -10.35 19.98
CA MET A 1 35.71 -11.25 19.37
C MET A 1 35.42 -10.75 17.94
N ASN A 2 35.38 -11.63 16.95
CA ASN A 2 34.94 -11.20 15.62
C ASN A 2 33.48 -10.78 15.70
N LYS A 3 33.15 -9.55 15.21
CA LYS A 3 31.77 -9.09 15.13
C LYS A 3 30.97 -10.00 14.19
N LYS A 4 29.76 -10.33 14.57
CA LYS A 4 28.79 -11.05 13.72
C LYS A 4 28.10 -10.08 12.78
N ASN A 5 27.82 -10.50 11.56
CA ASN A 5 27.20 -9.67 10.53
C ASN A 5 25.71 -10.03 10.38
N ALA A 6 24.82 -9.11 10.72
CA ALA A 6 23.39 -9.30 10.49
C ALA A 6 22.90 -8.44 9.32
N LEU A 7 22.27 -9.08 8.35
CA LEU A 7 21.69 -8.47 7.16
C LEU A 7 20.18 -8.37 7.33
N LEU A 8 19.68 -7.15 7.45
CA LEU A 8 18.26 -6.87 7.50
C LEU A 8 17.77 -6.61 6.07
N ILE A 9 16.81 -7.41 5.61
CA ILE A 9 16.28 -7.30 4.26
C ILE A 9 14.80 -6.92 4.32
N TYR A 10 14.45 -5.81 3.67
CA TYR A 10 13.06 -5.47 3.41
C TYR A 10 12.70 -5.86 1.98
N PRO A 11 11.95 -6.95 1.77
CA PRO A 11 11.57 -7.40 0.46
C PRO A 11 10.78 -6.36 -0.34
N GLU A 12 10.87 -6.42 -1.67
CA GLU A 12 10.15 -5.52 -2.56
C GLU A 12 8.64 -5.73 -2.41
N PHE A 13 7.87 -4.65 -2.31
CA PHE A 13 6.41 -4.71 -2.37
C PHE A 13 5.90 -4.43 -3.78
N ALA A 14 4.79 -5.09 -4.13
CA ALA A 14 4.12 -4.90 -5.40
C ALA A 14 3.60 -3.45 -5.55
N THR A 15 3.39 -3.02 -6.79
CA THR A 15 2.74 -1.72 -7.04
C THR A 15 1.36 -1.69 -6.41
N SER A 16 1.10 -0.64 -5.61
CA SER A 16 -0.14 -0.42 -4.89
C SER A 16 -0.47 1.07 -4.85
N PHE A 17 -1.60 1.45 -4.28
CA PHE A 17 -1.97 2.86 -4.04
C PHE A 17 -0.88 3.61 -3.25
N TRP A 18 -0.27 2.96 -2.24
CA TRP A 18 0.76 3.55 -1.37
C TRP A 18 2.17 3.55 -1.96
N SER A 19 2.41 2.78 -3.04
CA SER A 19 3.76 2.65 -3.57
C SER A 19 4.27 3.90 -4.28
N PHE A 20 3.39 4.70 -4.87
CA PHE A 20 3.70 5.87 -5.68
C PHE A 20 4.78 5.65 -6.75
N LYS A 21 5.08 4.40 -7.13
CA LYS A 21 6.18 4.01 -8.04
C LYS A 21 6.24 4.85 -9.33
N PHE A 22 5.09 5.21 -9.89
CA PHE A 22 5.03 5.94 -11.15
C PHE A 22 5.37 7.44 -11.01
N THR A 23 5.37 7.99 -9.80
CA THR A 23 5.65 9.41 -9.53
C THR A 23 6.96 9.65 -8.78
N LEU A 24 7.42 8.72 -7.96
CA LEU A 24 8.64 8.87 -7.17
C LEU A 24 9.87 9.23 -8.00
N GLN A 25 10.00 8.65 -9.20
CA GLN A 25 11.10 8.94 -10.12
C GLN A 25 11.17 10.43 -10.52
N TYR A 26 10.02 11.13 -10.58
CA TYR A 26 9.99 12.56 -10.90
C TYR A 26 10.46 13.42 -9.72
N LEU A 27 10.32 12.91 -8.51
CA LEU A 27 10.81 13.54 -7.28
C LEU A 27 12.28 13.16 -6.97
N GLY A 28 12.87 12.24 -7.75
CA GLY A 28 14.21 11.70 -7.48
C GLY A 28 14.22 10.79 -6.25
N LYS A 29 13.08 10.22 -5.90
CA LYS A 29 12.89 9.28 -4.80
C LYS A 29 12.83 7.85 -5.34
N LYS A 30 13.19 6.87 -4.51
CA LYS A 30 13.20 5.45 -4.89
C LYS A 30 12.06 4.68 -4.23
N SER A 31 11.71 5.02 -2.98
CA SER A 31 10.62 4.43 -2.22
C SER A 31 9.73 5.49 -1.58
N SER A 32 8.47 5.16 -1.32
CA SER A 32 7.56 6.05 -0.60
C SER A 32 7.94 6.16 0.87
N MET A 33 8.25 5.04 1.52
CA MET A 33 8.41 4.93 2.96
C MET A 33 9.53 3.95 3.32
N PRO A 34 10.27 4.17 4.46
CA PRO A 34 11.30 3.27 4.95
C PRO A 34 10.71 2.08 5.73
N PRO A 35 11.48 1.01 5.95
CA PRO A 35 11.06 -0.17 6.71
C PRO A 35 11.14 0.06 8.24
N LEU A 36 10.21 0.82 8.83
CA LEU A 36 10.24 1.19 10.24
C LEU A 36 10.44 -0.02 11.18
N GLY A 37 9.74 -1.13 10.94
CA GLY A 37 9.86 -2.33 11.77
C GLY A 37 11.28 -2.92 11.79
N LEU A 38 11.98 -2.94 10.64
CA LEU A 38 13.39 -3.39 10.58
C LEU A 38 14.34 -2.37 11.19
N LEU A 39 14.08 -1.07 11.06
CA LEU A 39 14.87 -0.04 11.72
C LEU A 39 14.74 -0.11 13.25
N THR A 40 13.55 -0.44 13.74
CA THR A 40 13.30 -0.68 15.17
C THR A 40 13.97 -1.98 15.64
N LEU A 41 13.84 -3.08 14.87
CA LEU A 41 14.52 -4.34 15.15
C LEU A 41 16.06 -4.16 15.25
N ALA A 42 16.62 -3.32 14.37
CA ALA A 42 18.06 -3.04 14.37
C ALA A 42 18.58 -2.52 15.71
N SER A 43 17.77 -1.78 16.45
CA SER A 43 18.13 -1.25 17.77
C SER A 43 18.10 -2.29 18.89
N LEU A 44 17.56 -3.47 18.64
CA LEU A 44 17.54 -4.59 19.60
C LEU A 44 18.77 -5.49 19.47
N PHE A 45 19.62 -5.29 18.47
CA PHE A 45 20.88 -6.02 18.36
C PHE A 45 21.91 -5.49 19.35
N PRO A 46 22.68 -6.37 19.99
CA PRO A 46 23.81 -5.97 20.83
C PRO A 46 24.98 -5.42 19.99
N GLU A 47 25.92 -4.73 20.66
CA GLU A 47 27.03 -4.00 20.00
C GLU A 47 28.05 -4.88 19.27
N ASP A 48 28.07 -6.17 19.55
CA ASP A 48 28.93 -7.15 18.87
C ASP A 48 28.41 -7.57 17.48
N TYR A 49 27.24 -7.04 17.07
CA TYR A 49 26.75 -7.18 15.70
C TYR A 49 27.11 -5.97 14.83
N THR A 50 27.53 -6.25 13.61
CA THR A 50 27.59 -5.25 12.52
C THR A 50 26.34 -5.39 11.69
N LEU A 51 25.60 -4.30 11.50
CA LEU A 51 24.31 -4.30 10.81
C LEU A 51 24.42 -3.70 9.42
N ARG A 52 23.72 -4.32 8.47
CA ARG A 52 23.48 -3.76 7.14
C ARG A 52 22.00 -3.92 6.81
N LEU A 53 21.39 -2.86 6.26
CA LEU A 53 20.01 -2.90 5.79
C LEU A 53 19.97 -2.83 4.26
N VAL A 54 19.19 -3.71 3.64
CA VAL A 54 18.86 -3.71 2.22
C VAL A 54 17.35 -3.56 2.07
N ASP A 55 16.91 -2.37 1.70
CA ASP A 55 15.56 -2.15 1.22
C ASP A 55 15.51 -2.44 -0.28
N MET A 56 14.83 -3.53 -0.68
CA MET A 56 14.73 -3.94 -2.08
C MET A 56 13.85 -3.01 -2.93
N ASN A 57 13.12 -2.10 -2.30
CA ASN A 57 12.40 -1.01 -2.99
C ASN A 57 13.35 0.13 -3.38
N VAL A 58 14.54 0.20 -2.76
CA VAL A 58 15.57 1.22 -3.00
C VAL A 58 16.70 0.69 -3.87
N ARG A 59 17.17 -0.53 -3.59
CA ARG A 59 18.22 -1.22 -4.36
C ARG A 59 18.04 -2.74 -4.35
N PRO A 60 18.48 -3.43 -5.41
CA PRO A 60 18.42 -4.90 -5.40
C PRO A 60 19.32 -5.51 -4.32
N LEU A 61 18.88 -6.67 -3.80
CA LEU A 61 19.72 -7.56 -3.00
C LEU A 61 20.80 -8.16 -3.90
N THR A 62 22.06 -8.12 -3.46
CA THR A 62 23.20 -8.69 -4.19
C THR A 62 23.71 -9.98 -3.53
N ASP A 63 24.48 -10.79 -4.27
CA ASP A 63 25.11 -11.98 -3.69
C ASP A 63 26.26 -11.62 -2.74
N ASP A 64 26.86 -10.43 -2.89
CA ASP A 64 27.83 -9.88 -1.94
C ASP A 64 27.20 -9.55 -0.60
N ASP A 65 25.96 -9.02 -0.58
CA ASP A 65 25.22 -8.81 0.65
C ASP A 65 25.00 -10.13 1.40
N LEU A 66 24.61 -11.18 0.68
CA LEU A 66 24.38 -12.49 1.28
C LEU A 66 25.70 -13.15 1.75
N ARG A 67 26.79 -13.06 0.97
CA ARG A 67 28.11 -13.58 1.40
C ARG A 67 28.60 -12.93 2.67
N TRP A 68 28.39 -11.62 2.81
CA TRP A 68 28.79 -10.85 3.99
C TRP A 68 28.03 -11.22 5.26
N ALA A 69 26.78 -11.66 5.16
CA ALA A 69 25.91 -11.94 6.30
C ALA A 69 26.27 -13.26 7.01
N ASP A 70 26.15 -13.26 8.34
CA ASP A 70 26.10 -14.48 9.16
C ASP A 70 24.65 -14.82 9.51
N LEU A 71 23.77 -13.83 9.59
CA LEU A 71 22.33 -13.95 9.87
C LEU A 71 21.54 -13.04 8.93
N VAL A 72 20.45 -13.54 8.35
CA VAL A 72 19.51 -12.77 7.53
C VAL A 72 18.21 -12.59 8.30
N CYS A 73 17.76 -11.34 8.47
CA CYS A 73 16.49 -11.00 9.10
C CYS A 73 15.56 -10.29 8.11
N THR A 74 14.29 -10.70 8.08
CA THR A 74 13.27 -10.09 7.23
C THR A 74 12.05 -9.66 8.05
N SER A 75 11.36 -8.62 7.61
CA SER A 75 10.04 -8.25 8.12
C SER A 75 9.13 -7.94 6.94
N THR A 76 7.96 -8.56 6.88
CA THR A 76 7.09 -8.48 5.69
C THR A 76 5.62 -8.33 6.03
N MET A 77 4.93 -7.61 5.14
CA MET A 77 3.48 -7.66 4.96
C MET A 77 3.12 -8.69 3.90
N ILE A 78 1.87 -9.14 3.85
CA ILE A 78 1.41 -10.17 2.91
C ILE A 78 1.65 -9.79 1.44
N VAL A 79 1.56 -8.50 1.10
CA VAL A 79 1.84 -7.98 -0.25
C VAL A 79 3.29 -8.20 -0.72
N GLN A 80 4.21 -8.55 0.20
CA GLN A 80 5.62 -8.86 -0.08
C GLN A 80 5.90 -10.37 -0.16
N ARG A 81 4.87 -11.23 -0.07
CA ARG A 81 5.02 -12.70 -0.02
C ARG A 81 5.96 -13.25 -1.09
N GLN A 82 5.72 -12.93 -2.35
CA GLN A 82 6.55 -13.45 -3.46
C GLN A 82 8.00 -12.97 -3.36
N SER A 83 8.23 -11.73 -2.94
CA SER A 83 9.57 -11.20 -2.75
C SER A 83 10.28 -11.85 -1.56
N LEU A 84 9.55 -12.17 -0.48
CA LEU A 84 10.07 -12.93 0.66
C LEU A 84 10.53 -14.33 0.23
N GLU A 85 9.71 -15.07 -0.51
CA GLU A 85 10.04 -16.41 -1.04
C GLU A 85 11.34 -16.37 -1.87
N HIS A 86 11.49 -15.34 -2.70
CA HIS A 86 12.72 -15.11 -3.47
C HIS A 86 13.94 -14.84 -2.58
N VAL A 87 13.79 -14.00 -1.55
CA VAL A 87 14.86 -13.70 -0.58
C VAL A 87 15.27 -14.95 0.19
N VAL A 88 14.30 -15.72 0.72
CA VAL A 88 14.54 -16.98 1.45
C VAL A 88 15.30 -17.96 0.56
N THR A 89 14.82 -18.22 -0.66
CA THR A 89 15.48 -19.12 -1.61
C THR A 89 16.93 -18.72 -1.86
N ARG A 90 17.22 -17.42 -2.06
CA ARG A 90 18.58 -16.94 -2.29
C ARG A 90 19.46 -17.07 -1.05
N ALA A 91 18.95 -16.73 0.13
CA ALA A 91 19.66 -16.85 1.40
C ALA A 91 20.03 -18.31 1.70
N LYS A 92 19.08 -19.23 1.51
CA LYS A 92 19.30 -20.68 1.69
C LYS A 92 20.35 -21.23 0.71
N ARG A 93 20.32 -20.82 -0.57
CA ARG A 93 21.37 -21.20 -1.54
C ARG A 93 22.75 -20.68 -1.14
N ALA A 94 22.81 -19.54 -0.46
CA ALA A 94 24.05 -18.98 0.09
C ALA A 94 24.44 -19.60 1.44
N GLY A 95 23.70 -20.58 1.95
CA GLY A 95 23.95 -21.26 3.24
C GLY A 95 23.70 -20.36 4.46
N LYS A 96 22.82 -19.35 4.35
CA LYS A 96 22.56 -18.38 5.42
C LYS A 96 21.28 -18.72 6.18
N PRO A 97 21.31 -18.68 7.53
CA PRO A 97 20.09 -18.82 8.33
C PRO A 97 19.19 -17.58 8.16
N VAL A 98 17.90 -17.83 8.09
CA VAL A 98 16.86 -16.81 7.84
C VAL A 98 15.92 -16.71 9.03
N VAL A 99 15.74 -15.49 9.51
CA VAL A 99 14.74 -15.09 10.50
C VAL A 99 13.65 -14.32 9.78
N ALA A 100 12.40 -14.73 9.91
CA ALA A 100 11.25 -14.05 9.34
C ALA A 100 10.29 -13.54 10.45
N GLY A 101 9.88 -12.29 10.34
CA GLY A 101 8.91 -11.64 11.22
C GLY A 101 8.03 -10.65 10.47
N GLY A 102 7.22 -9.91 11.22
CA GLY A 102 6.24 -8.96 10.69
C GLY A 102 4.84 -9.54 10.53
N PRO A 103 3.88 -8.74 10.03
CA PRO A 103 2.47 -9.14 9.93
C PRO A 103 2.22 -10.41 9.12
N HIS A 104 2.90 -10.56 7.96
CA HIS A 104 2.73 -11.72 7.11
C HIS A 104 3.18 -13.03 7.79
N PRO A 105 4.43 -13.18 8.28
CA PRO A 105 4.80 -14.39 9.03
C PRO A 105 3.95 -14.60 10.28
N THR A 106 3.51 -13.54 10.95
CA THR A 106 2.65 -13.66 12.14
C THR A 106 1.34 -14.41 11.84
N SER A 107 0.75 -14.19 10.66
CA SER A 107 -0.54 -14.81 10.29
C SER A 107 -0.40 -16.07 9.43
N TYR A 108 0.74 -16.25 8.72
CA TYR A 108 0.90 -17.25 7.67
C TYR A 108 2.21 -18.07 7.78
N TRP A 109 2.87 -18.13 8.94
CA TRP A 109 4.17 -18.77 9.10
C TRP A 109 4.18 -20.24 8.65
N GLU A 110 3.08 -20.97 8.84
CA GLU A 110 2.91 -22.36 8.44
C GLU A 110 3.00 -22.57 6.91
N ASP A 111 2.66 -21.51 6.16
CA ASP A 111 2.61 -21.51 4.69
C ASP A 111 3.93 -21.00 4.06
N ILE A 112 4.93 -20.62 4.88
CA ILE A 112 6.22 -20.08 4.43
C ILE A 112 7.31 -21.14 4.60
N ALA A 113 7.79 -21.67 3.47
CA ALA A 113 8.82 -22.71 3.46
C ALA A 113 10.24 -22.16 3.68
N ASP A 114 11.15 -23.03 4.10
CA ASP A 114 12.61 -22.84 4.15
C ASP A 114 13.11 -21.69 5.07
N VAL A 115 12.29 -21.17 5.98
CA VAL A 115 12.69 -20.22 7.01
C VAL A 115 13.23 -21.01 8.22
N ASP A 116 14.36 -20.58 8.79
CA ASP A 116 14.96 -21.28 9.93
C ASP A 116 14.28 -20.88 11.24
N TYR A 117 13.95 -19.57 11.38
CA TYR A 117 13.40 -19.03 12.62
C TYR A 117 12.25 -18.06 12.34
N PHE A 118 11.13 -18.24 13.01
CA PHE A 118 10.00 -17.33 12.98
C PHE A 118 9.88 -16.54 14.29
N LEU A 119 9.81 -15.22 14.18
CA LEU A 119 9.50 -14.33 15.28
C LEU A 119 8.15 -13.69 15.02
N LEU A 120 7.11 -14.20 15.66
CA LEU A 120 5.73 -13.79 15.44
C LEU A 120 5.32 -12.65 16.39
N GLY A 121 4.40 -11.83 15.94
CA GLY A 121 3.88 -10.67 16.70
C GLY A 121 4.94 -9.59 16.92
N GLU A 122 4.84 -8.95 18.08
CA GLU A 122 5.74 -7.85 18.48
C GLU A 122 7.01 -8.42 19.13
N VAL A 123 8.16 -8.04 18.62
CA VAL A 123 9.43 -8.75 18.88
C VAL A 123 10.29 -8.16 20.01
N GLU A 124 9.84 -7.08 20.64
CA GLU A 124 10.61 -6.38 21.67
C GLU A 124 11.06 -7.31 22.83
N ALA A 125 10.23 -8.27 23.21
CA ALA A 125 10.56 -9.25 24.26
C ALA A 125 11.20 -10.53 23.70
N THR A 126 10.79 -10.97 22.50
CA THR A 126 11.19 -12.27 21.95
C THR A 126 12.53 -12.22 21.22
N PHE A 127 12.88 -11.11 20.58
CA PHE A 127 14.12 -11.00 19.81
C PHE A 127 15.39 -11.10 20.68
N PRO A 128 15.51 -10.42 21.84
CA PRO A 128 16.65 -10.59 22.72
C PRO A 128 16.79 -12.03 23.27
N ARG A 129 15.67 -12.71 23.48
CA ARG A 129 15.66 -14.12 23.86
C ARG A 129 16.18 -15.00 22.71
N PHE A 130 15.67 -14.78 21.50
CA PHE A 130 16.12 -15.49 20.31
C PHE A 130 17.65 -15.39 20.11
N LEU A 131 18.22 -14.18 20.23
CA LEU A 131 19.67 -13.98 20.07
C LEU A 131 20.48 -14.76 21.10
N ARG A 132 20.05 -14.78 22.37
CA ARG A 132 20.72 -15.59 23.42
C ARG A 132 20.65 -17.09 23.11
N ASP A 133 19.46 -17.58 22.72
CA ASP A 133 19.27 -18.99 22.38
C ASP A 133 20.12 -19.38 21.14
N LEU A 134 20.22 -18.45 20.16
CA LEU A 134 21.07 -18.63 18.97
C LEU A 134 22.55 -18.74 19.33
N GLU A 135 23.02 -17.91 20.24
CA GLU A 135 24.42 -17.95 20.73
C GLU A 135 24.74 -19.23 21.50
N GLN A 136 23.78 -19.76 22.22
CA GLN A 136 23.90 -21.01 22.97
C GLN A 136 23.69 -22.27 22.11
N GLY A 137 23.32 -22.11 20.84
CA GLY A 137 22.97 -23.22 19.96
C GLY A 137 21.66 -23.92 20.33
N THR A 138 20.78 -23.25 21.06
CA THR A 138 19.48 -23.75 21.55
C THR A 138 18.29 -23.05 20.89
N ALA A 139 18.53 -22.30 19.82
CA ALA A 139 17.49 -21.54 19.13
C ALA A 139 16.35 -22.45 18.63
N GLN A 140 15.13 -22.03 18.93
CA GLN A 140 13.90 -22.71 18.51
C GLN A 140 13.44 -22.18 17.16
N HIS A 141 12.72 -23.00 16.40
CA HIS A 141 12.16 -22.60 15.11
C HIS A 141 11.11 -21.47 15.25
N LEU A 142 10.36 -21.42 16.36
CA LEU A 142 9.24 -20.52 16.55
C LEU A 142 9.34 -19.76 17.89
N TYR A 143 9.24 -18.42 17.81
CA TYR A 143 9.16 -17.51 18.96
C TYR A 143 7.87 -16.73 18.88
N VAL A 144 6.99 -16.93 19.87
CA VAL A 144 5.72 -16.23 20.02
C VAL A 144 5.73 -15.51 21.37
N PRO A 145 5.40 -14.22 21.45
CA PRO A 145 5.26 -13.53 22.73
C PRO A 145 4.05 -14.07 23.49
N GLN A 146 4.19 -14.32 24.77
CA GLN A 146 3.07 -14.77 25.64
C GLN A 146 2.01 -13.68 25.79
N GLU A 147 2.47 -12.43 25.89
CA GLU A 147 1.64 -11.24 26.01
C GLU A 147 2.14 -10.16 25.03
N LYS A 148 1.27 -9.24 24.68
CA LYS A 148 1.69 -8.08 23.88
C LYS A 148 2.58 -7.17 24.73
N PRO A 149 3.82 -6.86 24.32
CA PRO A 149 4.75 -6.06 25.10
C PRO A 149 4.23 -4.63 25.31
N ALA A 150 4.65 -3.98 26.37
CA ALA A 150 4.42 -2.56 26.54
C ALA A 150 5.16 -1.81 25.42
N ILE A 151 4.44 -1.00 24.63
CA ILE A 151 5.03 -0.24 23.52
C ILE A 151 6.12 0.76 24.00
N THR A 152 6.13 1.07 25.29
CA THR A 152 7.18 1.87 25.95
C THR A 152 8.53 1.18 25.98
N GLN A 153 8.60 -0.11 25.65
CA GLN A 153 9.86 -0.85 25.48
C GLN A 153 10.45 -0.72 24.08
N THR A 154 9.69 -0.16 23.13
CA THR A 154 10.15 0.01 21.75
C THR A 154 11.32 1.02 21.72
N PRO A 155 12.51 0.63 21.20
CA PRO A 155 13.66 1.52 21.12
C PRO A 155 13.53 2.53 19.97
N LEU A 156 14.40 3.54 19.97
CA LEU A 156 14.53 4.48 18.85
C LEU A 156 14.96 3.74 17.57
N PRO A 157 14.31 3.99 16.43
CA PRO A 157 14.66 3.35 15.17
C PRO A 157 16.03 3.79 14.63
N ARG A 158 16.79 2.88 14.02
CA ARG A 158 18.12 3.10 13.44
C ARG A 158 18.02 3.71 12.03
N TYR A 159 17.55 4.96 11.93
CA TYR A 159 17.48 5.68 10.64
C TYR A 159 18.85 5.95 10.01
N ASP A 160 19.92 5.84 10.79
CA ASP A 160 21.31 5.91 10.30
C ASP A 160 21.69 4.76 9.34
N LEU A 161 20.92 3.66 9.31
CA LEU A 161 21.13 2.54 8.39
C LEU A 161 20.58 2.78 6.99
N ILE A 162 19.88 3.88 6.76
CA ILE A 162 19.26 4.21 5.46
C ILE A 162 19.70 5.59 4.98
N ASN A 163 19.60 5.81 3.65
CA ASN A 163 19.72 7.15 3.10
C ASN A 163 18.33 7.80 3.03
N LEU A 164 18.06 8.74 3.93
CA LEU A 164 16.77 9.43 4.03
C LEU A 164 16.33 10.07 2.70
N ARG A 165 17.28 10.47 1.84
CA ARG A 165 16.99 11.10 0.54
C ARG A 165 16.31 10.16 -0.46
N ASP A 166 16.42 8.85 -0.25
CA ASP A 166 15.80 7.85 -1.13
C ASP A 166 14.27 7.74 -0.92
N TYR A 167 13.75 8.30 0.18
CA TYR A 167 12.34 8.19 0.57
C TYR A 167 11.58 9.50 0.42
N SER A 168 10.27 9.42 0.15
CA SER A 168 9.40 10.59 0.06
C SER A 168 8.81 11.00 1.41
N SER A 169 8.67 10.06 2.34
CA SER A 169 8.18 10.30 3.71
C SER A 169 8.97 9.45 4.69
N MET A 170 9.10 9.90 5.94
CA MET A 170 9.55 9.07 7.05
C MET A 170 8.36 8.56 7.84
N LEU A 171 8.58 7.48 8.60
CA LEU A 171 7.54 6.83 9.38
C LEU A 171 7.85 6.96 10.87
N LEU A 172 6.82 7.18 11.67
CA LEU A 172 6.83 7.08 13.13
C LEU A 172 5.61 6.24 13.56
N GLN A 173 5.63 5.72 14.77
CA GLN A 173 4.49 5.01 15.33
C GLN A 173 4.27 5.44 16.78
N PHE A 174 3.10 6.01 17.07
CA PHE A 174 2.72 6.42 18.41
C PHE A 174 1.99 5.31 19.17
N SER A 175 1.08 4.59 18.48
CA SER A 175 0.26 3.58 19.11
C SER A 175 0.17 2.29 18.30
N ARG A 176 -0.20 1.20 18.96
CA ARG A 176 -0.55 -0.10 18.35
C ARG A 176 -1.88 -0.59 18.90
N GLY A 177 -2.74 -1.09 18.02
CA GLY A 177 -4.05 -1.62 18.33
C GLY A 177 -5.19 -0.65 18.09
N CYS A 178 -6.39 -1.19 17.94
CA CYS A 178 -7.60 -0.44 17.60
C CYS A 178 -8.77 -0.89 18.46
N PRO A 179 -9.59 0.04 19.03
CA PRO A 179 -10.70 -0.34 19.91
C PRO A 179 -11.89 -0.93 19.17
N PHE A 180 -11.95 -0.76 17.85
CA PHE A 180 -13.04 -1.26 17.01
C PHE A 180 -12.81 -2.73 16.63
N ASP A 181 -13.89 -3.38 16.16
CA ASP A 181 -13.95 -4.81 15.90
C ASP A 181 -14.52 -5.10 14.51
N CYS A 182 -14.00 -4.40 13.50
CA CYS A 182 -14.42 -4.58 12.12
C CYS A 182 -14.12 -6.01 11.67
N GLU A 183 -15.11 -6.70 11.07
CA GLU A 183 -15.05 -8.13 10.77
C GLU A 183 -13.88 -8.51 9.84
N PHE A 184 -13.54 -7.65 8.91
CA PHE A 184 -12.52 -7.87 7.89
C PHE A 184 -11.10 -7.48 8.33
N CYS A 185 -10.94 -6.80 9.48
CA CYS A 185 -9.68 -6.17 9.88
C CYS A 185 -8.84 -7.11 10.76
N ASP A 186 -7.57 -7.29 10.40
CA ASP A 186 -6.62 -8.12 11.14
C ASP A 186 -5.90 -7.39 12.29
N ILE A 187 -6.00 -6.07 12.37
CA ILE A 187 -5.30 -5.24 13.37
C ILE A 187 -5.60 -5.69 14.80
N THR A 188 -6.87 -6.02 15.10
CA THR A 188 -7.21 -6.45 16.46
C THR A 188 -6.60 -7.80 16.82
N LYS A 189 -6.33 -8.64 15.84
CA LYS A 189 -5.62 -9.93 16.01
C LYS A 189 -4.12 -9.72 16.17
N LEU A 190 -3.53 -8.87 15.33
CA LEU A 190 -2.11 -8.56 15.37
C LEU A 190 -1.72 -7.78 16.64
N TYR A 191 -2.43 -6.70 16.95
CA TYR A 191 -2.03 -5.73 17.98
C TYR A 191 -2.99 -5.58 19.16
N GLY A 192 -4.20 -6.15 19.08
CA GLY A 192 -5.19 -6.14 20.15
C GLY A 192 -6.17 -4.98 20.07
N ARG A 193 -7.19 -5.05 20.95
CA ARG A 193 -8.29 -4.07 21.01
C ARG A 193 -8.05 -2.90 21.95
N VAL A 194 -7.00 -2.95 22.76
CA VAL A 194 -6.63 -1.85 23.66
C VAL A 194 -5.47 -1.10 23.05
N PRO A 195 -5.67 0.13 22.55
CA PRO A 195 -4.59 0.94 22.01
C PRO A 195 -3.53 1.21 23.08
N ARG A 196 -2.30 0.77 22.85
CA ARG A 196 -1.13 1.00 23.68
C ARG A 196 -0.32 2.14 23.07
N THR A 197 0.05 3.14 23.88
CA THR A 197 0.71 4.37 23.40
C THR A 197 2.12 4.52 23.96
N LYS A 198 3.01 5.10 23.17
CA LYS A 198 4.30 5.60 23.65
C LYS A 198 4.12 6.80 24.56
N THR A 199 5.15 7.10 25.34
CA THR A 199 5.18 8.35 26.12
C THR A 199 5.48 9.56 25.23
N ASN A 200 5.24 10.77 25.76
CA ASN A 200 5.59 11.99 25.02
C ASN A 200 7.10 12.06 24.79
N GLU A 201 7.89 11.70 25.80
CA GLU A 201 9.36 11.73 25.76
C GLU A 201 9.89 10.81 24.66
N GLN A 202 9.32 9.60 24.52
CA GLN A 202 9.70 8.67 23.44
C GLN A 202 9.37 9.26 22.08
N MET A 203 8.16 9.79 21.91
CA MET A 203 7.77 10.36 20.61
C MET A 203 8.61 11.57 20.25
N LEU A 204 8.81 12.50 21.19
CA LEU A 204 9.64 13.68 20.94
C LEU A 204 11.10 13.31 20.63
N ALA A 205 11.63 12.27 21.26
CA ALA A 205 12.98 11.76 20.94
C ALA A 205 13.06 11.19 19.51
N GLU A 206 11.99 10.55 19.00
CA GLU A 206 11.94 10.09 17.60
C GLU A 206 11.82 11.27 16.62
N PHE A 207 11.05 12.31 16.94
CA PHE A 207 10.98 13.56 16.17
C PHE A 207 12.34 14.27 16.14
N GLU A 208 13.00 14.40 17.29
CA GLU A 208 14.33 15.01 17.41
C GLU A 208 15.37 14.26 16.60
N LEU A 209 15.38 12.91 16.69
CA LEU A 209 16.29 12.07 15.92
C LEU A 209 16.18 12.33 14.40
N LEU A 210 14.96 12.41 13.86
CA LEU A 210 14.78 12.71 12.44
C LEU A 210 15.17 14.15 12.10
N TYR A 211 14.91 15.08 13.01
CA TYR A 211 15.32 16.48 12.85
C TYR A 211 16.84 16.60 12.81
N ASP A 212 17.57 15.96 13.73
CA ASP A 212 19.02 15.95 13.82
C ASP A 212 19.70 15.27 12.61
N LEU A 213 19.08 14.20 12.09
CA LEU A 213 19.50 13.56 10.84
C LEU A 213 19.23 14.41 9.60
N GLY A 214 18.67 15.60 9.76
CA GLY A 214 18.42 16.58 8.69
C GLY A 214 17.18 16.30 7.88
N TRP A 215 16.25 15.43 8.35
CA TRP A 215 14.97 15.29 7.67
C TRP A 215 14.14 16.55 7.83
N ARG A 216 13.53 16.97 6.74
CA ARG A 216 12.54 18.05 6.68
C ARG A 216 11.50 17.67 5.63
N GLY A 217 10.24 17.54 6.03
CA GLY A 217 9.20 17.13 5.10
C GLY A 217 8.11 16.27 5.72
N ALA A 218 7.55 15.35 4.95
CA ALA A 218 6.42 14.52 5.37
C ALA A 218 6.83 13.45 6.40
N LEU A 219 6.03 13.35 7.46
CA LEU A 219 6.06 12.26 8.44
C LEU A 219 4.68 11.59 8.48
N PHE A 220 4.67 10.28 8.35
CA PHE A 220 3.47 9.48 8.52
C PHE A 220 3.54 8.74 9.86
N LEU A 221 2.62 9.08 10.77
CA LEU A 221 2.38 8.30 11.99
C LEU A 221 1.53 7.09 11.61
N VAL A 222 2.20 5.93 11.53
CA VAL A 222 1.62 4.66 11.04
C VAL A 222 0.85 3.94 12.13
N ASP A 223 -0.04 4.66 12.80
CA ASP A 223 -0.92 4.14 13.82
C ASP A 223 -2.13 3.47 13.16
N ASP A 224 -2.55 2.32 13.65
CA ASP A 224 -3.76 1.63 13.17
C ASP A 224 -5.02 2.49 13.36
N ASN A 225 -5.02 3.36 14.36
CA ASN A 225 -6.00 4.40 14.63
C ASN A 225 -5.41 5.39 15.64
N PHE A 226 -4.90 6.49 15.17
CA PHE A 226 -4.23 7.52 16.00
C PHE A 226 -5.10 8.00 17.17
N ILE A 227 -6.41 8.07 16.97
CA ILE A 227 -7.36 8.50 17.99
C ILE A 227 -7.93 7.34 18.84
N GLY A 228 -7.39 6.14 18.69
CA GLY A 228 -7.84 4.97 19.43
C GLY A 228 -7.78 5.16 20.96
N ASN A 229 -6.78 5.89 21.45
CA ASN A 229 -6.70 6.43 22.80
C ASN A 229 -6.67 7.96 22.75
N ARG A 230 -7.82 8.58 22.76
CA ARG A 230 -7.99 10.03 22.59
C ARG A 230 -7.28 10.87 23.63
N ARG A 231 -7.27 10.43 24.89
CA ARG A 231 -6.62 11.15 26.00
C ARG A 231 -5.11 11.23 25.78
N ASP A 232 -4.52 10.11 25.42
CA ASP A 232 -3.06 10.04 25.19
C ASP A 232 -2.68 10.73 23.87
N ALA A 233 -3.53 10.64 22.83
CA ALA A 233 -3.33 11.40 21.59
C ALA A 233 -3.33 12.92 21.84
N LEU A 234 -4.31 13.45 22.61
CA LEU A 234 -4.36 14.86 22.94
C LEU A 234 -3.16 15.30 23.80
N ARG A 235 -2.71 14.43 24.73
CA ARG A 235 -1.52 14.68 25.52
C ARG A 235 -0.27 14.80 24.65
N LEU A 236 -0.09 13.89 23.69
CA LEU A 236 1.01 13.95 22.71
C LEU A 236 0.92 15.21 21.86
N LEU A 237 -0.27 15.52 21.31
CA LEU A 237 -0.47 16.68 20.44
C LEU A 237 -0.07 17.99 21.11
N ARG A 238 -0.41 18.17 22.39
CA ARG A 238 0.00 19.36 23.16
C ARG A 238 1.52 19.51 23.27
N ALA A 239 2.23 18.42 23.50
CA ALA A 239 3.69 18.40 23.55
C ALA A 239 4.29 18.65 22.15
N LEU A 240 3.69 18.03 21.12
CA LEU A 240 4.16 18.15 19.75
C LEU A 240 3.94 19.54 19.16
N ILE A 241 2.85 20.23 19.50
CA ILE A 241 2.63 21.63 19.13
C ILE A 241 3.77 22.52 19.63
N ALA A 242 4.18 22.35 20.89
CA ALA A 242 5.28 23.11 21.45
C ALA A 242 6.60 22.81 20.70
N TRP A 243 6.93 21.53 20.51
CA TRP A 243 8.12 21.07 19.80
C TRP A 243 8.17 21.57 18.34
N GLN A 244 7.07 21.39 17.57
CA GLN A 244 6.97 21.86 16.18
C GLN A 244 7.15 23.36 16.06
N ARG A 245 6.54 24.14 16.97
CA ARG A 245 6.68 25.59 17.00
C ARG A 245 8.13 26.01 17.27
N ASP A 246 8.77 25.40 18.26
CA ASP A 246 10.14 25.73 18.65
C ASP A 246 11.17 25.36 17.56
N HIS A 247 10.82 24.39 16.69
CA HIS A 247 11.59 23.98 15.50
C HIS A 247 11.07 24.59 14.19
N HIS A 248 10.19 25.59 14.24
CA HIS A 248 9.63 26.29 13.07
C HIS A 248 8.87 25.38 12.10
N TYR A 249 8.17 24.37 12.60
CA TYR A 249 7.34 23.41 11.84
C TYR A 249 8.12 22.71 10.70
N PRO A 250 9.14 21.92 11.02
CA PRO A 250 9.96 21.24 10.03
C PRO A 250 9.22 20.09 9.33
N PHE A 251 8.12 19.60 9.90
CA PHE A 251 7.42 18.40 9.44
C PHE A 251 5.95 18.68 9.11
N ASN A 252 5.50 18.09 8.00
CA ASN A 252 4.08 17.93 7.67
C ASN A 252 3.62 16.56 8.10
N LEU A 253 2.56 16.46 8.89
CA LEU A 253 2.13 15.23 9.50
C LEU A 253 0.91 14.63 8.79
N CYS A 254 0.90 13.29 8.72
CA CYS A 254 -0.21 12.47 8.27
C CYS A 254 -0.41 11.31 9.24
N THR A 255 -1.63 10.80 9.37
CA THR A 255 -1.92 9.58 10.13
C THR A 255 -3.19 8.90 9.63
N GLU A 256 -3.47 7.71 10.18
CA GLU A 256 -4.75 7.03 10.01
C GLU A 256 -5.66 7.29 11.21
N ALA A 257 -6.92 7.58 10.96
CA ALA A 257 -7.91 7.81 11.99
C ALA A 257 -9.27 7.27 11.59
N SER A 258 -10.05 6.82 12.57
CA SER A 258 -11.44 6.47 12.35
C SER A 258 -12.31 7.72 12.14
N MET A 259 -13.39 7.59 11.37
CA MET A 259 -14.26 8.69 10.94
C MET A 259 -14.85 9.50 12.12
N ASN A 260 -15.07 8.87 13.27
CA ASN A 260 -15.55 9.56 14.46
C ASN A 260 -14.58 10.58 15.07
N LEU A 261 -13.44 10.84 14.43
CA LEU A 261 -12.57 11.99 14.73
C LEU A 261 -13.36 13.31 14.71
N VAL A 262 -14.35 13.43 13.81
CA VAL A 262 -15.18 14.65 13.68
C VAL A 262 -16.00 14.99 14.93
N GLU A 263 -16.18 14.04 15.84
CA GLU A 263 -16.89 14.26 17.10
C GLU A 263 -16.04 14.95 18.17
N TYR A 264 -14.73 15.13 17.91
CA TYR A 264 -13.76 15.61 18.88
C TYR A 264 -13.07 16.87 18.34
N GLU A 265 -13.76 18.01 18.44
CA GLU A 265 -13.28 19.29 17.89
C GLU A 265 -11.92 19.69 18.45
N GLU A 266 -11.71 19.59 19.77
CA GLU A 266 -10.44 19.88 20.42
C GLU A 266 -9.29 19.03 19.83
N LEU A 267 -9.57 17.76 19.51
CA LEU A 267 -8.57 16.86 18.97
C LEU A 267 -8.21 17.25 17.52
N MET A 268 -9.22 17.56 16.70
CA MET A 268 -8.98 18.03 15.33
C MET A 268 -8.19 19.35 15.32
N ASP A 269 -8.55 20.31 16.18
CA ASP A 269 -7.86 21.60 16.27
C ASP A 269 -6.41 21.41 16.74
N ALA A 270 -6.18 20.52 17.72
CA ALA A 270 -4.83 20.19 18.18
C ALA A 270 -3.99 19.47 17.08
N MET A 271 -4.58 18.59 16.30
CA MET A 271 -3.91 17.95 15.16
C MET A 271 -3.48 19.00 14.13
N VAL A 272 -4.39 19.92 13.75
CA VAL A 272 -4.05 21.00 12.81
C VAL A 272 -2.90 21.86 13.35
N GLN A 273 -2.97 22.25 14.62
CA GLN A 273 -1.91 23.06 15.27
C GLN A 273 -0.57 22.31 15.38
N ALA A 274 -0.60 20.98 15.51
CA ALA A 274 0.60 20.15 15.49
C ALA A 274 1.19 19.96 14.08
N GLY A 275 0.53 20.43 13.02
CA GLY A 275 1.01 20.34 11.65
C GLY A 275 0.49 19.13 10.86
N PHE A 276 -0.58 18.47 11.30
CA PHE A 276 -1.27 17.48 10.49
C PHE A 276 -1.97 18.16 9.32
N THR A 277 -1.67 17.70 8.12
CA THR A 277 -2.21 18.25 6.87
C THR A 277 -3.13 17.27 6.15
N SER A 278 -3.05 16.00 6.49
CA SER A 278 -3.87 14.94 5.88
C SER A 278 -4.17 13.82 6.86
N VAL A 279 -5.29 13.14 6.62
CA VAL A 279 -5.70 11.93 7.36
C VAL A 279 -6.19 10.87 6.37
N PHE A 280 -5.82 9.62 6.63
CA PHE A 280 -6.44 8.48 5.98
C PHE A 280 -7.59 7.98 6.83
N VAL A 281 -8.75 7.76 6.20
CA VAL A 281 -9.98 7.30 6.86
C VAL A 281 -10.51 6.06 6.15
N GLY A 282 -10.70 4.98 6.89
CA GLY A 282 -11.43 3.81 6.39
C GLY A 282 -12.92 4.13 6.29
N ILE A 283 -13.40 4.45 5.10
CA ILE A 283 -14.81 4.75 4.81
C ILE A 283 -15.55 3.46 4.52
N GLU A 284 -14.93 2.58 3.80
CA GLU A 284 -15.30 1.24 3.32
C GLU A 284 -16.42 1.28 2.27
N THR A 285 -17.58 1.81 2.60
CA THR A 285 -18.72 1.94 1.69
C THR A 285 -19.64 3.08 2.15
N PRO A 286 -20.34 3.77 1.26
CA PRO A 286 -21.39 4.71 1.62
C PRO A 286 -22.69 4.03 2.11
N THR A 287 -22.79 2.69 2.05
CA THR A 287 -24.00 1.92 2.38
C THR A 287 -24.08 1.61 3.88
N PRO A 288 -24.99 2.23 4.68
CA PRO A 288 -25.05 2.02 6.14
C PRO A 288 -25.30 0.57 6.52
N ALA A 289 -26.11 -0.18 5.77
CA ALA A 289 -26.41 -1.59 6.06
C ALA A 289 -25.14 -2.46 6.01
N ALA A 290 -24.29 -2.29 5.01
CA ALA A 290 -23.02 -3.01 4.87
C ALA A 290 -22.02 -2.63 5.98
N LEU A 291 -21.97 -1.34 6.39
CA LEU A 291 -21.16 -0.90 7.53
C LEU A 291 -21.59 -1.57 8.85
N ILE A 292 -22.90 -1.72 9.07
CA ILE A 292 -23.43 -2.39 10.27
C ILE A 292 -23.10 -3.89 10.22
N ALA A 293 -23.31 -4.53 9.07
CA ALA A 293 -23.05 -5.96 8.87
C ALA A 293 -21.57 -6.31 9.13
N THR A 294 -20.65 -5.45 8.68
CA THR A 294 -19.20 -5.61 8.86
C THR A 294 -18.67 -5.07 10.19
N LYS A 295 -19.55 -4.71 11.12
CA LYS A 295 -19.22 -4.14 12.44
C LYS A 295 -18.49 -2.78 12.38
N LYS A 296 -18.50 -2.06 11.24
CA LYS A 296 -17.93 -0.71 11.10
C LYS A 296 -18.85 0.39 11.65
N LYS A 297 -19.39 0.18 12.84
CA LYS A 297 -20.45 1.02 13.44
C LYS A 297 -20.03 2.47 13.72
N GLN A 298 -18.73 2.74 13.84
CA GLN A 298 -18.20 4.10 14.01
C GLN A 298 -18.42 5.01 12.79
N ASN A 299 -18.75 4.44 11.64
CA ASN A 299 -19.08 5.16 10.42
C ASN A 299 -20.60 5.38 10.22
N VAL A 300 -21.45 4.98 11.18
CA VAL A 300 -22.90 5.07 11.06
C VAL A 300 -23.49 5.94 12.17
N ARG A 301 -24.47 6.79 11.83
CA ARG A 301 -25.31 7.52 12.79
C ARG A 301 -26.78 7.33 12.42
N GLN A 302 -27.61 6.96 13.42
CA GLN A 302 -29.03 6.64 13.18
C GLN A 302 -29.84 7.81 12.60
N ASN A 303 -29.49 9.03 12.98
CA ASN A 303 -30.21 10.24 12.60
C ASN A 303 -29.55 11.00 11.44
N ASP A 304 -28.49 10.44 10.84
CA ASP A 304 -27.76 11.06 9.73
C ASP A 304 -27.31 10.00 8.73
N PRO A 305 -28.14 9.68 7.73
CA PRO A 305 -27.79 8.72 6.68
C PRO A 305 -26.58 9.17 5.84
N GLU A 306 -26.33 10.47 5.76
CA GLU A 306 -25.21 11.06 5.03
C GLU A 306 -24.00 11.36 5.93
N TYR A 307 -23.98 10.79 7.15
CA TYR A 307 -22.89 11.02 8.11
C TYR A 307 -21.49 10.87 7.51
N PRO A 308 -21.17 9.86 6.69
CA PRO A 308 -19.85 9.77 6.09
C PRO A 308 -19.49 11.00 5.22
N LEU A 309 -20.44 11.53 4.47
CA LEU A 309 -20.24 12.72 3.63
C LEU A 309 -20.03 13.98 4.49
N HIS A 310 -20.89 14.19 5.49
CA HIS A 310 -20.78 15.32 6.43
C HIS A 310 -19.48 15.26 7.23
N ALA A 311 -19.06 14.06 7.66
CA ALA A 311 -17.80 13.86 8.36
C ALA A 311 -16.59 14.26 7.50
N ILE A 312 -16.55 13.85 6.23
CA ILE A 312 -15.46 14.21 5.33
C ILE A 312 -15.40 15.72 5.10
N HIS A 313 -16.53 16.36 4.83
CA HIS A 313 -16.58 17.82 4.67
C HIS A 313 -16.15 18.56 5.95
N THR A 314 -16.51 18.03 7.13
CA THR A 314 -16.04 18.61 8.42
C THR A 314 -14.53 18.52 8.55
N LEU A 315 -13.90 17.38 8.22
CA LEU A 315 -12.45 17.23 8.23
C LEU A 315 -11.78 18.20 7.23
N GLN A 316 -12.32 18.30 6.02
CA GLN A 316 -11.80 19.24 5.01
C GLN A 316 -11.94 20.69 5.49
N GLY A 317 -13.07 21.07 6.10
CA GLY A 317 -13.29 22.39 6.68
C GLY A 317 -12.37 22.71 7.87
N LYS A 318 -11.82 21.70 8.53
CA LYS A 318 -10.74 21.88 9.53
C LYS A 318 -9.34 21.96 8.89
N GLY A 319 -9.22 21.73 7.58
CA GLY A 319 -7.97 21.84 6.83
C GLY A 319 -7.27 20.52 6.51
N PHE A 320 -7.92 19.36 6.68
CA PHE A 320 -7.32 18.07 6.32
C PHE A 320 -7.60 17.69 4.85
N GLU A 321 -6.56 17.31 4.11
CA GLU A 321 -6.76 16.44 2.94
C GLU A 321 -7.19 15.08 3.44
N VAL A 322 -8.39 14.61 3.05
CA VAL A 322 -8.86 13.28 3.40
C VAL A 322 -8.51 12.30 2.30
N MET A 323 -7.82 11.23 2.66
CA MET A 323 -7.61 10.04 1.84
C MET A 323 -8.59 8.97 2.33
N GLY A 324 -9.27 8.27 1.42
CA GLY A 324 -10.31 7.31 1.79
C GLY A 324 -10.02 5.89 1.35
N GLY A 325 -10.19 4.92 2.25
CA GLY A 325 -10.24 3.49 1.94
C GLY A 325 -11.66 3.03 1.66
N PHE A 326 -11.84 2.26 0.57
CA PHE A 326 -13.13 1.75 0.12
C PHE A 326 -13.04 0.26 -0.22
N ILE A 327 -14.14 -0.46 0.00
CA ILE A 327 -14.23 -1.90 -0.23
C ILE A 327 -15.51 -2.20 -1.03
N LEU A 328 -15.36 -2.91 -2.15
CA LEU A 328 -16.44 -3.49 -2.95
C LEU A 328 -16.50 -5.00 -2.73
N GLY A 329 -17.69 -5.57 -2.82
CA GLY A 329 -17.92 -7.01 -2.68
C GLY A 329 -18.20 -7.43 -1.23
N LEU A 330 -18.68 -6.49 -0.42
CA LEU A 330 -19.26 -6.81 0.88
C LEU A 330 -20.56 -7.61 0.69
N ASP A 331 -20.89 -8.48 1.64
CA ASP A 331 -22.14 -9.22 1.59
C ASP A 331 -23.33 -8.23 1.62
N GLY A 332 -24.32 -8.48 0.77
CA GLY A 332 -25.46 -7.58 0.54
C GLY A 332 -25.21 -6.46 -0.48
N ASP A 333 -24.01 -6.33 -1.05
CA ASP A 333 -23.78 -5.41 -2.17
C ASP A 333 -24.57 -5.82 -3.39
N THR A 334 -25.26 -4.84 -4.01
CA THR A 334 -25.94 -4.98 -5.28
C THR A 334 -25.21 -4.15 -6.35
N PRO A 335 -25.49 -4.34 -7.67
CA PRO A 335 -24.77 -3.59 -8.72
C PRO A 335 -24.86 -2.06 -8.63
N GLU A 336 -25.84 -1.52 -7.91
CA GLU A 336 -26.00 -0.09 -7.62
C GLU A 336 -24.85 0.46 -6.75
N VAL A 337 -24.17 -0.40 -5.97
CA VAL A 337 -23.05 0.01 -5.10
C VAL A 337 -21.94 0.71 -5.87
N PHE A 338 -21.70 0.33 -7.11
CA PHE A 338 -20.68 0.96 -7.96
C PHE A 338 -20.97 2.44 -8.23
N ASP A 339 -22.24 2.76 -8.52
CA ASP A 339 -22.66 4.15 -8.74
C ASP A 339 -22.68 4.95 -7.44
N LEU A 340 -23.05 4.32 -6.34
CA LEU A 340 -22.99 4.94 -5.00
C LEU A 340 -21.55 5.31 -4.63
N HIS A 341 -20.58 4.43 -4.85
CA HIS A 341 -19.15 4.74 -4.60
C HIS A 341 -18.66 5.88 -5.48
N ILE A 342 -18.93 5.85 -6.78
CA ILE A 342 -18.54 6.93 -7.71
C ILE A 342 -19.12 8.27 -7.25
N GLN A 343 -20.42 8.31 -6.96
CA GLN A 343 -21.11 9.53 -6.54
C GLN A 343 -20.57 10.05 -5.22
N PHE A 344 -20.41 9.18 -4.23
CA PHE A 344 -19.88 9.54 -2.92
C PHE A 344 -18.46 10.11 -3.03
N ILE A 345 -17.55 9.43 -3.72
CA ILE A 345 -16.16 9.87 -3.90
C ILE A 345 -16.10 11.25 -4.57
N GLN A 346 -16.97 11.49 -5.57
CA GLN A 346 -17.06 12.79 -6.24
C GLN A 346 -17.60 13.89 -5.30
N GLN A 347 -18.71 13.63 -4.62
CA GLN A 347 -19.36 14.57 -3.71
C GLN A 347 -18.50 14.89 -2.48
N ALA A 348 -17.86 13.88 -1.91
CA ALA A 348 -16.96 14.02 -0.76
C ALA A 348 -15.62 14.67 -1.13
N ALA A 349 -15.38 14.96 -2.40
CA ALA A 349 -14.15 15.59 -2.88
C ALA A 349 -12.87 14.89 -2.37
N ILE A 350 -12.83 13.56 -2.47
CA ILE A 350 -11.69 12.73 -2.05
C ILE A 350 -10.78 12.46 -3.26
N PRO A 351 -9.62 13.13 -3.40
CA PRO A 351 -8.72 12.87 -4.52
C PRO A 351 -8.13 11.46 -4.47
N MET A 352 -7.66 11.04 -3.30
CA MET A 352 -7.04 9.73 -3.11
C MET A 352 -8.06 8.75 -2.51
N ALA A 353 -8.90 8.17 -3.35
CA ALA A 353 -9.81 7.09 -3.01
C ALA A 353 -9.14 5.75 -3.34
N MET A 354 -8.82 4.97 -2.31
CA MET A 354 -8.23 3.63 -2.45
C MET A 354 -9.35 2.62 -2.52
N GLU A 355 -9.83 2.37 -3.73
CA GLU A 355 -10.89 1.41 -4.00
C GLU A 355 -10.29 0.01 -4.16
N GLY A 356 -10.75 -0.96 -3.39
CA GLY A 356 -10.30 -2.34 -3.45
C GLY A 356 -11.45 -3.34 -3.40
N LEU A 357 -11.21 -4.55 -3.89
CA LEU A 357 -12.12 -5.67 -3.67
C LEU A 357 -11.91 -6.23 -2.26
N LEU A 358 -12.99 -6.70 -1.65
CA LEU A 358 -12.91 -7.36 -0.35
C LEU A 358 -11.86 -8.49 -0.39
N THR A 359 -11.01 -8.51 0.60
CA THR A 359 -9.97 -9.52 0.77
C THR A 359 -10.14 -10.19 2.13
N VAL A 360 -10.20 -11.51 2.14
CA VAL A 360 -10.36 -12.30 3.37
C VAL A 360 -8.99 -12.64 3.93
N LEU A 361 -8.60 -11.98 5.02
CA LEU A 361 -7.30 -12.18 5.67
C LEU A 361 -7.39 -13.26 6.76
N LYS A 362 -6.41 -14.18 6.79
CA LYS A 362 -6.32 -15.29 7.76
C LYS A 362 -6.36 -14.74 9.20
N GLY A 363 -7.18 -15.34 10.04
CA GLY A 363 -7.32 -14.96 11.44
C GLY A 363 -8.35 -13.88 11.74
N THR A 364 -8.98 -13.24 10.75
CA THR A 364 -10.09 -12.30 10.94
C THR A 364 -11.41 -13.01 11.23
N ASP A 365 -12.37 -12.30 11.82
CA ASP A 365 -13.72 -12.85 12.02
C ASP A 365 -14.36 -13.21 10.66
N LEU A 366 -14.10 -12.39 9.63
CA LEU A 366 -14.52 -12.64 8.25
C LEU A 366 -13.95 -13.96 7.71
N TYR A 367 -12.66 -14.25 7.98
CA TYR A 367 -12.03 -15.49 7.54
C TYR A 367 -12.78 -16.71 8.10
N TYR A 368 -13.00 -16.73 9.41
CA TYR A 368 -13.69 -17.85 10.06
C TYR A 368 -15.17 -17.95 9.67
N ARG A 369 -15.82 -16.84 9.32
CA ARG A 369 -17.17 -16.87 8.77
C ARG A 369 -17.19 -17.49 7.38
N MET A 370 -16.34 -17.02 6.47
CA MET A 370 -16.22 -17.55 5.11
C MET A 370 -15.82 -19.03 5.08
N GLU A 371 -14.96 -19.46 6.00
CA GLU A 371 -14.58 -20.87 6.17
C GLU A 371 -15.79 -21.71 6.54
N ARG A 372 -16.57 -21.31 7.56
CA ARG A 372 -17.80 -22.05 7.97
C ARG A 372 -18.87 -22.10 6.87
N GLU A 373 -18.95 -21.07 6.05
CA GLU A 373 -19.87 -20.97 4.92
C GLU A 373 -19.38 -21.74 3.68
N GLY A 374 -18.15 -22.26 3.70
CA GLY A 374 -17.54 -22.96 2.56
C GLY A 374 -17.22 -22.02 1.38
N ARG A 375 -17.01 -20.73 1.64
CA ARG A 375 -16.78 -19.69 0.64
C ARG A 375 -15.32 -19.32 0.44
N LEU A 376 -14.37 -19.85 1.21
CA LEU A 376 -12.94 -19.60 1.01
C LEU A 376 -12.43 -20.26 -0.27
N ARG A 377 -11.51 -19.55 -0.99
CA ARG A 377 -10.88 -19.99 -2.24
C ARG A 377 -9.37 -19.76 -2.20
N GLY A 378 -8.65 -20.46 -1.33
CA GLY A 378 -7.19 -20.33 -1.25
C GLY A 378 -6.71 -19.02 -0.63
N ASP A 379 -5.46 -18.64 -0.97
CA ASP A 379 -4.76 -17.50 -0.37
C ASP A 379 -4.95 -16.21 -1.13
N THR A 380 -4.64 -15.09 -0.46
CA THR A 380 -4.58 -13.77 -1.07
C THR A 380 -3.13 -13.29 -1.22
N THR A 381 -2.89 -12.37 -2.15
CA THR A 381 -1.64 -11.61 -2.24
C THR A 381 -1.63 -10.40 -1.30
N GLY A 382 -2.78 -10.02 -0.72
CA GLY A 382 -2.95 -8.81 0.09
C GLY A 382 -2.85 -7.50 -0.69
N ASN A 383 -2.76 -7.54 -2.02
CA ASN A 383 -2.70 -6.33 -2.84
C ASN A 383 -4.13 -5.85 -3.18
N ASN A 384 -4.49 -4.67 -2.72
CA ASN A 384 -5.81 -4.05 -2.95
C ASN A 384 -6.12 -3.78 -4.45
N LEU A 385 -5.13 -3.92 -5.33
CA LEU A 385 -5.33 -3.84 -6.79
C LEU A 385 -5.62 -5.19 -7.44
N ASP A 386 -5.61 -6.26 -6.66
CA ASP A 386 -5.91 -7.61 -7.14
C ASP A 386 -7.38 -7.73 -7.55
N THR A 387 -7.59 -8.38 -8.69
CA THR A 387 -8.92 -8.78 -9.14
C THR A 387 -9.20 -10.27 -8.89
N LEU A 388 -8.24 -10.98 -8.27
CA LEU A 388 -8.40 -12.38 -7.87
C LEU A 388 -9.00 -12.42 -6.46
N LEU A 389 -10.19 -12.96 -6.35
CA LEU A 389 -10.87 -13.11 -5.07
C LEU A 389 -10.44 -14.41 -4.40
N ASN A 390 -10.12 -14.33 -3.12
CA ASN A 390 -9.83 -15.52 -2.30
C ASN A 390 -11.09 -16.05 -1.58
N PHE A 391 -12.27 -15.66 -2.03
CA PHE A 391 -13.55 -16.13 -1.53
C PHE A 391 -14.62 -16.13 -2.63
N VAL A 392 -15.77 -16.75 -2.37
CA VAL A 392 -16.95 -16.71 -3.23
C VAL A 392 -17.83 -15.54 -2.81
N PRO A 393 -17.93 -14.44 -3.61
CA PRO A 393 -18.82 -13.32 -3.29
C PRO A 393 -20.29 -13.69 -3.48
N GLU A 394 -21.22 -12.95 -2.83
CA GLU A 394 -22.66 -13.07 -3.10
C GLU A 394 -23.02 -12.52 -4.47
N MET A 395 -22.41 -11.39 -4.86
CA MET A 395 -22.56 -10.84 -6.21
C MET A 395 -21.78 -11.71 -7.21
N PRO A 396 -22.29 -11.97 -8.43
CA PRO A 396 -21.52 -12.68 -9.46
C PRO A 396 -20.14 -12.05 -9.68
N GLU A 397 -19.08 -12.86 -9.63
CA GLU A 397 -17.69 -12.40 -9.67
C GLU A 397 -17.36 -11.53 -10.89
N GLU A 398 -17.95 -11.87 -12.05
CA GLU A 398 -17.81 -11.08 -13.28
C GLU A 398 -18.43 -9.69 -13.13
N THR A 399 -19.60 -9.58 -12.49
CA THR A 399 -20.28 -8.32 -12.22
C THR A 399 -19.45 -7.47 -11.26
N LEU A 400 -18.95 -8.07 -10.19
CA LEU A 400 -18.13 -7.41 -9.17
C LEU A 400 -16.83 -6.86 -9.76
N THR A 401 -16.09 -7.69 -10.50
CA THR A 401 -14.81 -7.28 -11.11
C THR A 401 -14.99 -6.27 -12.25
N ALA A 402 -16.06 -6.37 -13.02
CA ALA A 402 -16.41 -5.38 -14.05
C ALA A 402 -16.80 -4.03 -13.42
N GLY A 403 -17.59 -4.07 -12.34
CA GLY A 403 -17.98 -2.89 -11.57
C GLY A 403 -16.80 -2.19 -10.92
N TYR A 404 -15.92 -2.94 -10.27
CA TYR A 404 -14.68 -2.41 -9.71
C TYR A 404 -13.83 -1.63 -10.74
N LYS A 405 -13.62 -2.23 -11.94
CA LYS A 405 -12.92 -1.55 -13.03
C LYS A 405 -13.66 -0.31 -13.53
N ARG A 406 -15.00 -0.35 -13.56
CA ARG A 406 -15.82 0.81 -13.91
C ARG A 406 -15.63 1.95 -12.91
N VAL A 407 -15.65 1.65 -11.61
CA VAL A 407 -15.37 2.64 -10.56
C VAL A 407 -14.01 3.28 -10.78
N LEU A 408 -12.92 2.48 -10.84
CA LEU A 408 -11.55 3.00 -11.04
C LEU A 408 -11.43 3.84 -12.32
N ASN A 409 -11.97 3.38 -13.46
CA ASN A 409 -11.88 4.12 -14.72
C ASN A 409 -12.76 5.38 -14.76
N THR A 410 -13.74 5.50 -13.85
CA THR A 410 -14.55 6.71 -13.71
C THR A 410 -13.89 7.71 -12.78
N ILE A 411 -13.42 7.28 -11.59
CA ILE A 411 -12.81 8.20 -10.62
C ILE A 411 -11.40 8.63 -11.05
N TYR A 412 -10.70 7.81 -11.85
CA TYR A 412 -9.38 8.07 -12.44
C TYR A 412 -9.45 7.93 -13.95
N ASP A 413 -10.35 8.69 -14.59
CA ASP A 413 -10.59 8.67 -16.03
C ASP A 413 -9.33 9.01 -16.84
N HIS A 414 -9.33 8.69 -18.13
CA HIS A 414 -8.15 8.83 -18.98
C HIS A 414 -7.54 10.24 -18.97
N GLY A 415 -8.40 11.27 -18.97
CA GLY A 415 -8.00 12.68 -18.91
C GLY A 415 -7.84 13.22 -17.49
N LEU A 416 -8.11 12.41 -16.44
CA LEU A 416 -8.19 12.83 -15.04
C LEU A 416 -9.17 14.01 -14.80
N LYS A 417 -10.18 14.17 -15.64
CA LYS A 417 -11.15 15.25 -15.50
C LYS A 417 -11.92 15.14 -14.18
N ASN A 418 -12.50 13.96 -13.91
CA ASN A 418 -13.23 13.73 -12.66
C ASN A 418 -12.32 13.88 -11.43
N TYR A 419 -11.07 13.43 -11.54
CA TYR A 419 -10.06 13.59 -10.50
C TYR A 419 -9.75 15.07 -10.20
N PHE A 420 -9.49 15.88 -11.21
CA PHE A 420 -9.15 17.30 -11.03
C PHE A 420 -10.35 18.15 -10.61
N GLU A 421 -11.58 17.77 -10.98
CA GLU A 421 -12.77 18.40 -10.40
C GLU A 421 -12.89 18.10 -8.90
N ARG A 422 -12.60 16.88 -8.44
CA ARG A 422 -12.50 16.60 -6.98
C ARG A 422 -11.41 17.41 -6.30
N CYS A 423 -10.25 17.55 -6.93
CA CYS A 423 -9.17 18.40 -6.40
C CYS A 423 -9.61 19.85 -6.30
N TRP A 424 -10.35 20.35 -7.28
CA TRP A 424 -10.90 21.71 -7.22
C TRP A 424 -11.91 21.87 -6.08
N THR A 425 -12.86 20.96 -5.94
CA THR A 425 -13.83 20.99 -4.84
C THR A 425 -13.13 20.88 -3.48
N LEU A 426 -12.08 20.05 -3.36
CA LEU A 426 -11.26 19.98 -2.15
C LEU A 426 -10.64 21.37 -1.85
N CYS A 427 -10.07 22.07 -2.84
CA CYS A 427 -9.52 23.41 -2.61
C CYS A 427 -10.56 24.41 -2.09
N GLN A 428 -11.81 24.25 -2.49
CA GLN A 428 -12.91 25.08 -1.99
C GLN A 428 -13.30 24.74 -0.54
N ASN A 429 -13.19 23.48 -0.16
CA ASN A 429 -13.56 23.00 1.17
C ASN A 429 -12.46 23.22 2.22
N LEU A 430 -11.17 23.24 1.79
CA LEU A 430 -10.03 23.32 2.71
C LEU A 430 -9.92 24.69 3.39
N ASP A 431 -10.08 24.73 4.71
CA ASP A 431 -9.72 25.92 5.51
C ASP A 431 -8.33 25.71 6.16
N ARG A 432 -7.32 26.31 5.57
CA ARG A 432 -5.93 26.33 6.07
C ARG A 432 -5.61 27.57 6.91
N SER A 433 -6.59 28.39 7.24
CA SER A 433 -6.36 29.65 7.97
C SER A 433 -5.76 29.45 9.36
N ARG A 434 -6.06 28.31 9.99
CA ARG A 434 -5.59 27.92 11.33
C ARG A 434 -4.33 27.06 11.30
N ALA A 435 -3.96 26.54 10.13
CA ALA A 435 -2.78 25.69 10.00
C ALA A 435 -1.49 26.51 10.17
N PRO A 436 -0.50 26.01 10.90
CA PRO A 436 0.80 26.65 10.97
C PRO A 436 1.43 26.69 9.58
N LYS A 437 2.20 27.74 9.32
CA LYS A 437 2.98 27.83 8.09
C LYS A 437 4.24 26.97 8.27
N PRO A 438 4.38 25.86 7.55
CA PRO A 438 5.57 25.04 7.66
C PRO A 438 6.80 25.82 7.19
N MET A 439 7.96 25.47 7.76
CA MET A 439 9.23 25.96 7.27
C MET A 439 9.35 25.59 5.79
N GLN A 440 9.37 26.59 4.92
CA GLN A 440 9.57 26.36 3.49
C GLN A 440 11.00 25.88 3.31
N THR A 441 11.18 24.57 3.16
CA THR A 441 12.44 24.05 2.64
C THR A 441 12.50 24.40 1.15
N PRO A 442 13.42 25.29 0.75
CA PRO A 442 13.56 25.57 -0.67
C PRO A 442 13.88 24.27 -1.39
N LEU A 443 13.05 23.90 -2.36
CA LEU A 443 13.37 22.78 -3.24
C LEU A 443 14.77 23.03 -3.82
N ARG A 444 15.65 22.03 -3.74
CA ARG A 444 16.95 22.13 -4.36
C ARG A 444 16.77 22.31 -5.88
N SER A 445 17.62 23.09 -6.50
CA SER A 445 17.52 23.36 -7.96
C SER A 445 17.29 22.11 -8.81
N PRO A 446 17.92 20.94 -8.54
CA PRO A 446 17.64 19.69 -9.27
C PRO A 446 16.24 19.12 -9.03
N GLU A 447 15.68 19.29 -7.82
CA GLU A 447 14.32 18.83 -7.49
C GLU A 447 13.28 19.73 -8.17
N MET A 448 13.48 21.02 -8.18
CA MET A 448 12.64 21.97 -8.93
C MET A 448 12.64 21.68 -10.42
N LEU A 449 13.80 21.40 -11.01
CA LEU A 449 13.89 21.06 -12.44
C LEU A 449 13.14 19.76 -12.76
N ARG A 450 13.33 18.71 -11.97
CA ARG A 450 12.61 17.43 -12.15
C ARG A 450 11.11 17.62 -12.02
N PHE A 451 10.70 18.38 -11.03
CA PHE A 451 9.29 18.71 -10.79
C PHE A 451 8.69 19.49 -11.97
N ALA A 452 9.36 20.52 -12.48
CA ALA A 452 8.93 21.28 -13.64
C ALA A 452 8.84 20.37 -14.90
N LEU A 453 9.80 19.49 -15.11
CA LEU A 453 9.79 18.52 -16.22
C LEU A 453 8.63 17.53 -16.09
N ALA A 454 8.33 17.03 -14.90
CA ALA A 454 7.20 16.14 -14.64
C ALA A 454 5.86 16.84 -14.91
N SER A 455 5.70 18.07 -14.41
CA SER A 455 4.52 18.90 -14.63
C SER A 455 4.33 19.19 -16.12
N MET A 456 5.41 19.54 -16.84
CA MET A 456 5.38 19.76 -18.29
C MET A 456 4.98 18.50 -19.07
N LYS A 457 5.50 17.33 -18.66
CA LYS A 457 5.11 16.05 -19.27
C LYS A 457 3.63 15.75 -19.06
N GLN A 458 3.10 16.03 -17.87
CA GLN A 458 1.68 15.87 -17.58
C GLN A 458 0.82 16.84 -18.41
N LEU A 459 1.23 18.10 -18.54
CA LEU A 459 0.57 19.10 -19.39
C LEU A 459 0.52 18.70 -20.87
N MET A 460 1.56 18.02 -21.37
CA MET A 460 1.61 17.51 -22.77
C MET A 460 0.89 16.17 -22.95
N SER A 461 0.29 15.60 -21.92
CA SER A 461 -0.47 14.34 -21.98
C SER A 461 -1.96 14.57 -22.18
N ALA A 462 -2.74 13.47 -22.28
CA ALA A 462 -4.20 13.53 -22.29
C ALA A 462 -4.81 14.21 -21.06
N GLN A 463 -4.04 14.33 -19.97
CA GLN A 463 -4.45 14.99 -18.73
C GLN A 463 -4.29 16.52 -18.78
N GLY A 464 -3.52 17.03 -19.76
CA GLY A 464 -3.15 18.43 -19.87
C GLY A 464 -4.29 19.44 -19.81
N PRO A 465 -5.36 19.28 -20.57
CA PRO A 465 -6.48 20.23 -20.55
C PRO A 465 -7.12 20.39 -19.17
N ALA A 466 -7.42 19.27 -18.49
CA ALA A 466 -8.04 19.29 -17.17
C ALA A 466 -7.04 19.82 -16.10
N TYR A 467 -5.75 19.48 -16.23
CA TYR A 467 -4.72 19.99 -15.33
C TYR A 467 -4.52 21.51 -15.49
N LEU A 468 -4.48 22.03 -16.72
CA LEU A 468 -4.40 23.48 -16.97
C LEU A 468 -5.59 24.22 -16.39
N GLN A 469 -6.79 23.66 -16.54
CA GLN A 469 -8.01 24.24 -15.97
C GLN A 469 -7.93 24.32 -14.44
N LEU A 470 -7.47 23.25 -13.78
CA LEU A 470 -7.26 23.24 -12.33
C LEU A 470 -6.23 24.30 -11.91
N LEU A 471 -5.07 24.35 -12.57
CA LEU A 471 -4.03 25.33 -12.26
C LEU A 471 -4.54 26.77 -12.40
N HIS A 472 -5.25 27.08 -13.49
CA HIS A 472 -5.83 28.40 -13.70
C HIS A 472 -6.78 28.79 -12.57
N ARG A 473 -7.72 27.91 -12.21
CA ARG A 473 -8.67 28.14 -11.11
C ARG A 473 -7.96 28.35 -9.77
N VAL A 474 -6.95 27.53 -9.46
CA VAL A 474 -6.23 27.62 -8.18
C VAL A 474 -5.36 28.88 -8.12
N ILE A 475 -4.62 29.22 -9.16
CA ILE A 475 -3.82 30.45 -9.21
C ILE A 475 -4.70 31.68 -9.01
N THR A 476 -5.92 31.66 -9.55
CA THR A 476 -6.85 32.79 -9.49
C THR A 476 -7.53 32.94 -8.13
N HIS A 477 -7.93 31.81 -7.49
CA HIS A 477 -8.79 31.87 -6.30
C HIS A 477 -8.09 31.42 -5.00
N TYR A 478 -7.12 30.47 -5.09
CA TYR A 478 -6.46 29.85 -3.94
C TYR A 478 -4.94 29.70 -4.15
N PRO A 479 -4.19 30.78 -4.47
CA PRO A 479 -2.77 30.71 -4.84
C PRO A 479 -1.89 30.10 -3.74
N ASN A 480 -2.33 30.17 -2.49
CA ASN A 480 -1.68 29.55 -1.34
C ASN A 480 -1.73 28.01 -1.34
N LEU A 481 -2.63 27.38 -2.12
CA LEU A 481 -2.75 25.92 -2.24
C LEU A 481 -2.03 25.37 -3.49
N LEU A 482 -1.22 26.17 -4.15
CA LEU A 482 -0.58 25.76 -5.41
C LEU A 482 0.33 24.54 -5.24
N TRP A 483 1.07 24.44 -4.12
CA TRP A 483 1.93 23.31 -3.83
C TRP A 483 1.16 22.04 -3.53
N GLU A 484 0.05 22.13 -2.82
CA GLU A 484 -0.88 21.03 -2.59
C GLU A 484 -1.44 20.49 -3.91
N VAL A 485 -1.83 21.38 -4.81
CA VAL A 485 -2.35 20.99 -6.13
C VAL A 485 -1.30 20.31 -6.98
N PHE A 486 -0.06 20.72 -6.91
CA PHE A 486 1.03 20.01 -7.56
C PHE A 486 1.24 18.60 -6.99
N ALA A 487 1.18 18.43 -5.67
CA ALA A 487 1.25 17.12 -5.03
C ALA A 487 0.06 16.24 -5.44
N LEU A 488 -1.15 16.82 -5.47
CA LEU A 488 -2.36 16.14 -5.95
C LEU A 488 -2.22 15.71 -7.42
N ALA A 489 -1.68 16.55 -8.29
CA ALA A 489 -1.47 16.20 -9.70
C ALA A 489 -0.51 15.00 -9.85
N ALA A 490 0.56 14.96 -9.07
CA ALA A 490 1.47 13.81 -9.03
C ALA A 490 0.80 12.54 -8.52
N LYS A 491 -0.02 12.64 -7.45
CA LYS A 491 -0.84 11.51 -6.96
C LYS A 491 -1.79 11.01 -8.05
N GLY A 492 -2.52 11.92 -8.73
CA GLY A 492 -3.44 11.58 -9.81
C GLY A 492 -2.77 10.85 -10.97
N TYR A 493 -1.57 11.24 -11.35
CA TYR A 493 -0.80 10.53 -12.37
C TYR A 493 -0.52 9.08 -11.95
N HIS A 494 -0.09 8.84 -10.70
CA HIS A 494 0.11 7.48 -10.19
C HIS A 494 -1.18 6.66 -10.20
N LEU A 495 -2.27 7.23 -9.67
CA LEU A 495 -3.58 6.57 -9.59
C LEU A 495 -4.12 6.21 -10.97
N ARG A 496 -3.95 7.09 -11.96
CA ARG A 496 -4.29 6.77 -13.35
C ARG A 496 -3.43 5.62 -13.89
N LYS A 497 -2.12 5.62 -13.61
CA LYS A 497 -1.23 4.56 -14.09
C LYS A 497 -1.57 3.18 -13.52
N ILE A 498 -1.90 3.08 -12.24
CA ILE A 498 -2.37 1.79 -11.68
C ILE A 498 -3.70 1.35 -12.27
N THR A 499 -4.65 2.28 -12.49
CA THR A 499 -5.93 2.00 -13.15
C THR A 499 -5.73 1.46 -14.57
N GLU A 500 -4.79 2.04 -15.33
CA GLU A 500 -4.40 1.54 -16.66
C GLU A 500 -3.87 0.10 -16.58
N GLN A 501 -3.05 -0.23 -15.57
CA GLN A 501 -2.49 -1.58 -15.40
C GLN A 501 -3.57 -2.60 -15.04
N VAL A 502 -4.47 -2.30 -14.10
CA VAL A 502 -5.59 -3.16 -13.74
C VAL A 502 -6.46 -3.46 -14.97
N THR A 503 -6.77 -2.43 -15.77
CA THR A 503 -7.54 -2.58 -17.01
C THR A 503 -6.80 -3.40 -18.07
N ALA A 504 -5.48 -3.18 -18.22
CA ALA A 504 -4.67 -3.90 -19.21
C ALA A 504 -4.57 -5.39 -18.91
N VAL A 505 -4.42 -5.76 -17.63
CA VAL A 505 -4.44 -7.16 -17.18
C VAL A 505 -5.72 -7.87 -17.59
N ASP A 506 -6.88 -7.26 -17.33
CA ASP A 506 -8.17 -7.86 -17.67
C ASP A 506 -8.38 -7.97 -19.19
N ASN A 507 -8.05 -6.93 -19.93
CA ASN A 507 -8.15 -6.95 -21.41
C ASN A 507 -7.27 -8.05 -21.99
N PHE A 508 -6.06 -8.23 -21.44
CA PHE A 508 -5.14 -9.26 -21.91
C PHE A 508 -5.64 -10.67 -21.58
N LYS A 509 -6.19 -10.89 -20.36
CA LYS A 509 -6.83 -12.17 -20.01
C LYS A 509 -7.94 -12.53 -20.99
N ARG A 510 -8.88 -11.59 -21.22
CA ARG A 510 -9.99 -11.80 -22.16
C ARG A 510 -9.51 -12.06 -23.58
N TYR A 511 -8.47 -11.37 -24.02
CA TYR A 511 -7.84 -11.63 -25.31
C TYR A 511 -7.29 -13.06 -25.39
N LEU A 512 -6.52 -13.51 -24.38
CA LEU A 512 -5.96 -14.87 -24.37
C LEU A 512 -7.04 -15.95 -24.35
N THR A 513 -8.10 -15.78 -23.54
CA THR A 513 -9.23 -16.73 -23.50
C THR A 513 -9.90 -16.83 -24.87
N ARG A 514 -10.23 -15.71 -25.49
CA ARG A 514 -10.84 -15.69 -26.84
C ARG A 514 -9.94 -16.32 -27.90
N GLU A 515 -8.62 -16.09 -27.82
CA GLU A 515 -7.67 -16.71 -28.74
C GLU A 515 -7.60 -18.23 -28.53
N VAL A 516 -7.70 -18.74 -27.29
CA VAL A 516 -7.75 -20.17 -27.00
C VAL A 516 -9.01 -20.80 -27.65
N ASP A 517 -10.17 -20.17 -27.47
CA ASP A 517 -11.44 -20.64 -28.01
C ASP A 517 -11.45 -20.71 -29.56
N ASN A 518 -10.81 -19.74 -30.19
CA ASN A 518 -10.78 -19.64 -31.67
C ASN A 518 -9.59 -20.41 -32.29
N LEU A 519 -8.60 -20.82 -31.53
CA LEU A 519 -7.32 -21.30 -32.02
C LEU A 519 -7.45 -22.51 -32.95
N GLN A 520 -8.23 -23.54 -32.56
CA GLN A 520 -8.41 -24.74 -33.33
C GLN A 520 -9.14 -24.47 -34.66
N ALA A 521 -10.20 -23.66 -34.62
CA ALA A 521 -10.96 -23.30 -35.79
C ALA A 521 -10.13 -22.49 -36.79
N GLU A 522 -9.35 -21.53 -36.31
CA GLU A 522 -8.50 -20.68 -37.15
C GLU A 522 -7.33 -21.46 -37.78
N ILE A 523 -6.69 -22.35 -37.01
CA ILE A 523 -5.67 -23.25 -37.55
C ILE A 523 -6.26 -24.22 -38.56
N ALA A 524 -7.46 -24.76 -38.33
CA ALA A 524 -8.13 -25.64 -39.28
C ALA A 524 -8.47 -24.91 -40.58
N ARG A 525 -8.98 -23.69 -40.49
CA ARG A 525 -9.30 -22.83 -41.66
C ARG A 525 -8.02 -22.56 -42.47
N ARG A 526 -6.94 -22.17 -41.84
CA ARG A 526 -5.68 -21.83 -42.53
C ARG A 526 -4.92 -23.04 -43.03
N ALA A 527 -5.26 -24.24 -42.55
CA ALA A 527 -4.67 -25.48 -43.08
C ALA A 527 -5.05 -25.71 -44.55
N GLN A 528 -6.17 -25.17 -45.02
CA GLN A 528 -6.58 -25.20 -46.43
C GLN A 528 -5.62 -24.41 -47.33
N ASP A 529 -5.00 -23.33 -46.75
CA ASP A 529 -4.03 -22.49 -47.47
C ASP A 529 -2.57 -22.96 -47.24
N GLY A 530 -2.39 -24.09 -46.52
CA GLY A 530 -1.10 -24.75 -46.27
C GLY A 530 -0.37 -24.24 -45.03
N ASN A 531 0.66 -25.00 -44.63
CA ASN A 531 1.45 -24.78 -43.41
C ASN A 531 2.09 -23.40 -43.30
N LYS A 532 2.31 -22.72 -44.42
CA LYS A 532 2.89 -21.37 -44.44
C LYS A 532 1.91 -20.34 -43.87
N SER A 533 0.61 -20.48 -44.15
CA SER A 533 -0.46 -19.64 -43.61
C SER A 533 -0.63 -19.83 -42.11
N ILE A 534 -0.57 -21.06 -41.61
CA ILE A 534 -0.61 -21.37 -40.16
C ILE A 534 0.58 -20.73 -39.44
N ARG A 535 1.81 -20.88 -39.98
CA ARG A 535 3.02 -20.29 -39.38
C ARG A 535 2.98 -18.77 -39.32
N ALA A 536 2.42 -18.12 -40.33
CA ALA A 536 2.22 -16.67 -40.34
C ALA A 536 1.28 -16.22 -39.21
N TYR A 537 0.10 -16.86 -39.12
CA TYR A 537 -0.88 -16.58 -38.06
C TYR A 537 -0.30 -16.77 -36.66
N VAL A 538 0.33 -17.92 -36.39
CA VAL A 538 0.91 -18.19 -35.07
C VAL A 538 2.00 -17.17 -34.73
N ARG A 539 2.83 -16.78 -35.68
CA ARG A 539 3.85 -15.75 -35.47
C ARG A 539 3.21 -14.41 -35.07
N ASP A 540 2.14 -14.00 -35.77
CA ASP A 540 1.48 -12.73 -35.54
C ASP A 540 0.75 -12.70 -34.18
N VAL A 541 0.04 -13.79 -33.81
CA VAL A 541 -0.60 -13.93 -32.50
C VAL A 541 0.44 -13.92 -31.38
N VAL A 542 1.53 -14.70 -31.51
CA VAL A 542 2.59 -14.73 -30.50
C VAL A 542 3.30 -13.37 -30.38
N ALA A 543 3.48 -12.66 -31.50
CA ALA A 543 4.06 -11.31 -31.46
C ALA A 543 3.15 -10.32 -30.73
N HIS A 544 1.83 -10.38 -30.99
CA HIS A 544 0.84 -9.56 -30.27
C HIS A 544 0.82 -9.89 -28.78
N VAL A 545 0.70 -11.17 -28.42
CA VAL A 545 0.74 -11.61 -27.01
C VAL A 545 2.00 -11.12 -26.30
N ARG A 546 3.16 -11.18 -26.93
CA ARG A 546 4.43 -10.65 -26.37
C ARG A 546 4.38 -9.14 -26.16
N LYS A 547 3.84 -8.40 -27.11
CA LYS A 547 3.73 -6.94 -27.02
C LYS A 547 2.86 -6.55 -25.86
N GLU A 548 1.65 -7.12 -25.75
CA GLU A 548 0.72 -6.84 -24.65
C GLU A 548 1.28 -7.27 -23.28
N TYR A 549 1.89 -8.47 -23.22
CA TYR A 549 2.56 -8.93 -21.99
C TYR A 549 3.66 -7.97 -21.53
N ARG A 550 4.46 -7.43 -22.44
CA ARG A 550 5.53 -6.46 -22.10
C ARG A 550 4.99 -5.11 -21.68
N ALA A 551 3.83 -4.71 -22.19
CA ALA A 551 3.17 -3.46 -21.80
C ALA A 551 2.63 -3.52 -20.36
N ILE A 552 2.33 -4.71 -19.85
CA ILE A 552 1.91 -4.90 -18.46
C ILE A 552 3.15 -4.80 -17.54
N HIS A 553 3.05 -3.92 -16.54
CA HIS A 553 4.13 -3.75 -15.56
C HIS A 553 4.43 -5.07 -14.84
N LYS A 554 5.70 -5.32 -14.49
CA LYS A 554 6.15 -6.60 -13.91
C LYS A 554 5.34 -7.03 -12.69
N ASP A 555 4.95 -6.09 -11.85
CA ASP A 555 4.20 -6.35 -10.61
C ASP A 555 2.75 -6.85 -10.84
N PHE A 556 2.23 -6.68 -12.06
CA PHE A 556 0.89 -7.14 -12.43
C PHE A 556 0.91 -8.43 -13.27
N ARG A 557 2.09 -8.94 -13.66
CA ARG A 557 2.21 -10.10 -14.56
C ARG A 557 1.78 -11.41 -13.92
N HIS A 558 1.89 -11.54 -12.61
CA HIS A 558 1.44 -12.74 -11.90
C HIS A 558 -0.06 -13.01 -12.11
N HIS A 559 -0.87 -11.97 -12.28
CA HIS A 559 -2.29 -12.11 -12.57
C HIS A 559 -2.60 -12.78 -13.92
N ILE A 560 -1.68 -12.78 -14.84
CA ILE A 560 -1.88 -13.27 -16.22
C ILE A 560 -1.11 -14.55 -16.54
N GLU A 561 -0.28 -15.02 -15.62
CA GLU A 561 0.57 -16.18 -15.87
C GLU A 561 -0.20 -17.48 -16.17
N ASP A 562 -1.31 -17.73 -15.46
CA ASP A 562 -2.10 -18.93 -15.69
C ASP A 562 -2.87 -18.87 -17.03
N ALA A 563 -3.46 -17.72 -17.35
CA ALA A 563 -4.07 -17.52 -18.67
C ALA A 563 -3.05 -17.66 -19.81
N ARG A 564 -1.83 -17.14 -19.59
CA ARG A 564 -0.72 -17.28 -20.53
C ARG A 564 -0.28 -18.75 -20.68
N LYS A 565 -0.13 -19.48 -19.58
CA LYS A 565 0.19 -20.93 -19.63
C LYS A 565 -0.87 -21.72 -20.36
N THR A 566 -2.14 -21.48 -20.07
CA THR A 566 -3.29 -22.11 -20.74
C THR A 566 -3.25 -21.86 -22.25
N PHE A 567 -3.07 -20.60 -22.68
CA PHE A 567 -2.92 -20.25 -24.09
C PHE A 567 -1.73 -20.96 -24.74
N MET A 568 -0.56 -20.98 -24.09
CA MET A 568 0.64 -21.63 -24.62
C MET A 568 0.47 -23.14 -24.77
N ASN A 569 -0.20 -23.77 -23.80
CA ASN A 569 -0.48 -25.20 -23.85
C ASN A 569 -1.46 -25.52 -24.98
N ALA A 570 -2.55 -24.76 -25.13
CA ALA A 570 -3.51 -24.92 -26.21
C ALA A 570 -2.84 -24.76 -27.59
N LEU A 571 -2.02 -23.71 -27.74
CA LEU A 571 -1.25 -23.48 -28.97
C LEU A 571 -0.28 -24.64 -29.26
N GLY A 572 0.45 -25.11 -28.25
CA GLY A 572 1.38 -26.25 -28.38
C GLY A 572 0.67 -27.53 -28.80
N THR A 573 -0.51 -27.83 -28.24
CA THR A 573 -1.33 -29.00 -28.59
C THR A 573 -1.82 -28.90 -30.04
N SER A 574 -2.41 -27.77 -30.43
CA SER A 574 -2.93 -27.56 -31.79
C SER A 574 -1.85 -27.64 -32.88
N LEU A 575 -0.61 -27.22 -32.57
CA LEU A 575 0.51 -27.35 -33.51
C LEU A 575 1.03 -28.80 -33.58
N LYS A 576 1.08 -29.53 -32.46
CA LYS A 576 1.50 -30.96 -32.43
C LYS A 576 0.56 -31.84 -33.26
N GLU A 577 -0.74 -31.65 -33.14
CA GLU A 577 -1.77 -32.36 -33.94
C GLU A 577 -1.58 -32.20 -35.44
N ARG A 578 -0.89 -31.13 -35.87
CA ARG A 578 -0.57 -30.86 -37.28
C ARG A 578 0.88 -31.12 -37.66
N HIS A 579 1.65 -31.81 -36.81
CA HIS A 579 3.09 -32.06 -37.01
C HIS A 579 3.94 -30.79 -37.32
N LEU A 580 3.53 -29.65 -36.76
CA LEU A 580 4.21 -28.39 -36.93
C LEU A 580 5.07 -28.07 -35.69
N SER A 581 6.39 -28.00 -35.88
CA SER A 581 7.29 -27.49 -34.84
C SER A 581 7.60 -26.01 -35.08
N MET A 582 7.38 -25.19 -34.05
CA MET A 582 7.79 -23.79 -34.05
C MET A 582 8.52 -23.47 -32.74
N PRO A 583 9.65 -22.73 -32.76
CA PRO A 583 10.32 -22.31 -31.55
C PRO A 583 9.47 -21.23 -30.85
N MET A 584 8.77 -21.63 -29.78
CA MET A 584 8.01 -20.71 -28.93
C MET A 584 8.92 -20.16 -27.82
N ARG A 585 9.93 -19.36 -28.17
CA ARG A 585 10.76 -18.64 -27.18
C ARG A 585 10.05 -17.34 -26.78
N TRP A 586 9.92 -17.13 -25.47
CA TRP A 586 9.36 -15.93 -24.85
C TRP A 586 10.46 -14.99 -24.37
#